data_2ca49e2b354295e8507830faba0a9aa7
#
_entry.id   2ca49e2b354295e8507830faba0a9aa7
#
_cell.length_a   1.000
_cell.length_b   1.000
_cell.length_c   1.000
_cell.angle_alpha   90.00
_cell.angle_beta   90.00
_cell.angle_gamma   90.00
#
_symmetry.space_group_name_H-M   'P 1'
#
loop_
_entity.id
_entity.type
_entity.pdbx_description
1 polymer ?
#
loop_
_entity_poly.entity_id
_entity_poly.type
_entity_poly.pdbx_seq_one_letter_code
_entity_poly.pdbx_strand_id
1 'polypeptide(L)'
;VGLLSGGQRQALTLLMASLQKPKLLLLDEHTAALDPATAKKVLDISDSIIRENGLTALMITHNMKDAINHGTRLIMMNEGHIILDVEGEEKKKLTKQQLMEKFAEIAGKQVESDRILLS
;
A
#
# COMPACT_ATOMS: atom_id res chain seq x y z
N VAL A 1 -3.89 14.28 24.12
CA VAL A 1 -3.67 13.26 23.07
C VAL A 1 -4.71 12.13 23.17
N GLY A 2 -5.20 11.81 24.37
CA GLY A 2 -6.20 10.77 24.57
C GLY A 2 -7.58 11.05 23.96
N LEU A 3 -7.84 12.30 23.53
CA LEU A 3 -9.11 12.70 22.93
C LEU A 3 -9.09 12.67 21.40
N LEU A 4 -7.95 12.34 20.78
CA LEU A 4 -7.85 12.30 19.32
C LEU A 4 -8.47 11.02 18.76
N SER A 5 -9.13 11.13 17.60
CA SER A 5 -9.61 9.97 16.85
C SER A 5 -8.44 9.16 16.32
N GLY A 6 -8.70 7.91 15.90
CA GLY A 6 -7.69 7.05 15.28
C GLY A 6 -7.02 7.69 14.06
N GLY A 7 -7.82 8.35 13.20
CA GLY A 7 -7.31 9.07 12.04
C GLY A 7 -6.43 10.26 12.40
N GLN A 8 -6.84 11.01 13.40
CA GLN A 8 -6.05 12.16 13.88
C GLN A 8 -4.74 11.71 14.49
N ARG A 9 -4.73 10.59 15.22
CA ARG A 9 -3.49 9.99 15.75
C ARG A 9 -2.54 9.58 14.65
N GLN A 10 -3.05 8.94 13.62
CA GLN A 10 -2.25 8.52 12.47
C GLN A 10 -1.64 9.72 11.75
N ALA A 11 -2.44 10.76 11.51
CA ALA A 11 -1.97 11.98 10.87
C ALA A 11 -0.88 12.66 11.70
N LEU A 12 -1.08 12.75 13.02
CA LEU A 12 -0.10 13.34 13.91
C LEU A 12 1.20 12.54 13.95
N THR A 13 1.10 11.22 14.05
CA THR A 13 2.27 10.34 14.04
C THR A 13 3.07 10.50 12.75
N LEU A 14 2.38 10.55 11.62
CA LEU A 14 3.00 10.74 10.31
C LEU A 14 3.70 12.11 10.23
N LEU A 15 3.05 13.17 10.70
CA LEU A 15 3.64 14.50 10.71
C LEU A 15 4.90 14.53 11.57
N MET A 16 4.86 13.94 12.75
CA MET A 16 6.02 13.87 13.65
C MET A 16 7.17 13.09 13.02
N ALA A 17 6.88 11.98 12.36
CA ALA A 17 7.90 11.20 11.64
C ALA A 17 8.52 12.01 10.50
N SER A 18 7.70 12.79 9.78
CA SER A 18 8.17 13.60 8.65
C SER A 18 9.09 14.75 9.08
N LEU A 19 8.88 15.29 10.29
CA LEU A 19 9.72 16.37 10.82
C LEU A 19 11.17 15.96 11.04
N GLN A 20 11.42 14.67 11.22
CA GLN A 20 12.77 14.13 11.37
C GLN A 20 13.50 13.96 10.03
N LYS A 21 12.83 14.25 8.92
CA LYS A 21 13.35 14.13 7.55
C LYS A 21 14.01 12.78 7.30
N PRO A 22 13.27 11.66 7.46
CA PRO A 22 13.84 10.33 7.26
C PRO A 22 14.25 10.10 5.82
N LYS A 23 15.24 9.24 5.61
CA LYS A 23 15.62 8.80 4.26
C LYS A 23 14.55 7.90 3.65
N LEU A 24 13.86 7.14 4.48
CA LEU A 24 12.76 6.26 4.09
C LEU A 24 11.66 6.32 5.14
N LEU A 25 10.45 6.61 4.70
CA LEU A 25 9.27 6.57 5.55
C LEU A 25 8.52 5.26 5.27
N LEU A 26 8.35 4.43 6.30
CA LEU A 26 7.66 3.16 6.19
C LEU A 26 6.24 3.29 6.74
N LEU A 27 5.24 3.01 5.91
CA LEU A 27 3.82 3.03 6.27
C LEU A 27 3.25 1.63 6.12
N ASP A 28 3.22 0.89 7.23
CA ASP A 28 2.78 -0.51 7.24
C ASP A 28 1.32 -0.59 7.68
N GLU A 29 0.41 -0.71 6.70
CA GLU A 29 -1.04 -0.82 6.92
C GLU A 29 -1.60 0.24 7.87
N HIS A 30 -1.11 1.47 7.74
CA HIS A 30 -1.39 2.55 8.69
C HIS A 30 -2.85 3.02 8.72
N THR A 31 -3.69 2.58 7.78
CA THR A 31 -5.11 2.92 7.72
C THR A 31 -6.03 1.71 7.94
N ALA A 32 -5.46 0.53 8.23
CA ALA A 32 -6.23 -0.72 8.27
C ALA A 32 -7.34 -0.74 9.33
N ALA A 33 -7.13 -0.05 10.47
CA ALA A 33 -8.08 -0.01 11.56
C ALA A 33 -9.08 1.14 11.47
N LEU A 34 -9.03 1.93 10.39
CA LEU A 34 -9.87 3.12 10.22
C LEU A 34 -11.07 2.83 9.32
N ASP A 35 -12.16 3.56 9.53
CA ASP A 35 -13.29 3.52 8.61
C ASP A 35 -12.88 4.10 7.24
N PRO A 36 -13.59 3.76 6.14
CA PRO A 36 -13.18 4.16 4.79
C PRO A 36 -13.01 5.66 4.58
N ALA A 37 -13.90 6.47 5.13
CA ALA A 37 -13.82 7.93 4.98
C ALA A 37 -12.60 8.51 5.70
N THR A 38 -12.33 8.05 6.91
CA THR A 38 -11.16 8.47 7.69
C THR A 38 -9.88 7.97 7.06
N ALA A 39 -9.86 6.72 6.59
CA ALA A 39 -8.71 6.13 5.91
C ALA A 39 -8.33 6.96 4.68
N LYS A 40 -9.31 7.38 3.88
CA LYS A 40 -9.07 8.22 2.70
C LYS A 40 -8.41 9.55 3.09
N LYS A 41 -8.90 10.20 4.14
CA LYS A 41 -8.32 11.45 4.62
C LYS A 41 -6.87 11.28 5.06
N VAL A 42 -6.58 10.20 5.78
CA VAL A 42 -5.22 9.91 6.23
C VAL A 42 -4.29 9.63 5.05
N LEU A 43 -4.76 8.89 4.05
CA LEU A 43 -3.99 8.63 2.83
C LEU A 43 -3.70 9.92 2.05
N ASP A 44 -4.69 10.80 1.92
CA ASP A 44 -4.52 12.08 1.24
C ASP A 44 -3.52 12.97 1.98
N ILE A 45 -3.58 13.00 3.32
CA ILE A 45 -2.61 13.72 4.15
C ILE A 45 -1.22 13.11 3.99
N SER A 46 -1.12 11.78 3.96
CA SER A 46 0.15 11.08 3.76
C SER A 46 0.79 11.47 2.44
N ASP A 47 0.02 11.47 1.36
CA ASP A 47 0.50 11.88 0.03
C ASP A 47 1.02 13.32 0.03
N SER A 48 0.29 14.23 0.67
CA SER A 48 0.68 15.63 0.77
C SER A 48 1.99 15.80 1.53
N ILE A 49 2.13 15.13 2.67
CA ILE A 49 3.34 15.21 3.50
C ILE A 49 4.55 14.65 2.75
N ILE A 50 4.39 13.51 2.10
CA ILE A 50 5.46 12.87 1.34
C ILE A 50 5.91 13.78 0.19
N ARG A 51 4.96 14.34 -0.56
CA ARG A 51 5.24 15.21 -1.70
C ARG A 51 5.86 16.54 -1.27
N GLU A 52 5.28 17.20 -0.27
CA GLU A 52 5.75 18.51 0.19
C GLU A 52 7.15 18.46 0.81
N ASN A 53 7.50 17.35 1.43
CA ASN A 53 8.80 17.18 2.08
C ASN A 53 9.80 16.37 1.24
N GLY A 54 9.43 15.99 0.03
CA GLY A 54 10.32 15.23 -0.86
C GLY A 54 10.77 13.90 -0.27
N LEU A 55 9.90 13.22 0.47
CA LEU A 55 10.24 11.97 1.15
C LEU A 55 10.14 10.78 0.20
N THR A 56 11.02 9.80 0.42
CA THR A 56 10.86 8.48 -0.15
C THR A 56 10.05 7.64 0.82
N ALA A 57 8.96 7.04 0.35
CA ALA A 57 8.06 6.29 1.21
C ALA A 57 7.76 4.91 0.64
N LEU A 58 7.64 3.93 1.52
CA LEU A 58 7.19 2.59 1.20
C LEU A 58 5.91 2.33 1.98
N MET A 59 4.79 2.15 1.27
CA MET A 59 3.50 1.86 1.87
C MET A 59 3.12 0.40 1.63
N ILE A 60 2.78 -0.29 2.70
CA ILE A 60 2.31 -1.68 2.64
C ILE A 60 0.82 -1.68 2.93
N THR A 61 0.04 -2.28 2.03
CA THR A 61 -1.42 -2.34 2.18
C THR A 61 -1.97 -3.61 1.53
N HIS A 62 -3.07 -4.11 2.09
CA HIS A 62 -3.87 -5.17 1.47
C HIS A 62 -5.01 -4.62 0.63
N ASN A 63 -5.22 -3.31 0.63
CA ASN A 63 -6.27 -2.68 -0.15
C ASN A 63 -5.74 -2.35 -1.56
N MET A 64 -6.26 -3.07 -2.55
CA MET A 64 -5.79 -2.93 -3.95
C MET A 64 -6.07 -1.56 -4.53
N LYS A 65 -7.20 -0.93 -4.19
CA LYS A 65 -7.52 0.43 -4.65
C LYS A 65 -6.52 1.44 -4.11
N ASP A 66 -6.15 1.33 -2.84
CA ASP A 66 -5.18 2.22 -2.22
C ASP A 66 -3.80 2.03 -2.87
N ALA A 67 -3.41 0.80 -3.15
CA ALA A 67 -2.15 0.52 -3.82
C ALA A 67 -2.09 1.14 -5.23
N ILE A 68 -3.21 1.11 -5.95
CA ILE A 68 -3.30 1.71 -7.29
C ILE A 68 -3.28 3.23 -7.23
N ASN A 69 -4.01 3.82 -6.27
CA ASN A 69 -4.26 5.26 -6.23
C ASN A 69 -3.14 6.07 -5.58
N HIS A 70 -2.23 5.43 -4.86
CA HIS A 70 -1.17 6.10 -4.12
C HIS A 70 0.21 5.61 -4.55
N GLY A 71 1.18 6.51 -4.54
CA GLY A 71 2.55 6.19 -4.92
C GLY A 71 2.80 6.19 -6.41
N THR A 72 4.07 6.11 -6.78
CA THR A 72 4.54 6.14 -8.18
C THR A 72 4.86 4.76 -8.73
N ARG A 73 5.04 3.78 -7.86
CA ARG A 73 5.38 2.41 -8.20
C ARG A 73 4.55 1.46 -7.37
N LEU A 74 4.05 0.41 -7.99
CA LEU A 74 3.27 -0.63 -7.31
C LEU A 74 3.99 -1.97 -7.45
N ILE A 75 4.19 -2.63 -6.32
CA ILE A 75 4.80 -3.95 -6.26
C ILE A 75 3.79 -4.88 -5.59
N MET A 76 3.49 -6.00 -6.23
CA MET A 76 2.65 -7.05 -5.64
C MET A 76 3.52 -8.23 -5.29
N MET A 77 3.38 -8.72 -4.06
CA MET A 77 4.18 -9.85 -3.58
C MET A 77 3.29 -11.02 -3.18
N ASN A 78 3.82 -12.23 -3.38
CA ASN A 78 3.17 -13.45 -2.94
C ASN A 78 4.24 -14.48 -2.56
N GLU A 79 4.15 -14.99 -1.33
CA GLU A 79 5.06 -16.01 -0.79
C GLU A 79 6.54 -15.67 -0.99
N GLY A 80 6.91 -14.44 -0.67
CA GLY A 80 8.29 -13.99 -0.74
C GLY A 80 8.78 -13.63 -2.14
N HIS A 81 7.91 -13.68 -3.14
CA HIS A 81 8.26 -13.35 -4.52
C HIS A 81 7.51 -12.12 -5.02
N ILE A 82 8.17 -11.32 -5.85
CA ILE A 82 7.54 -10.21 -6.55
C ILE A 82 6.85 -10.80 -7.78
N ILE A 83 5.52 -10.65 -7.84
CA ILE A 83 4.72 -11.16 -8.94
C ILE A 83 4.26 -10.08 -9.92
N LEU A 84 4.35 -8.82 -9.51
CA LEU A 84 4.03 -7.67 -10.35
C LEU A 84 4.84 -6.47 -9.86
N ASP A 85 5.41 -5.71 -10.81
CA ASP A 85 6.16 -4.50 -10.52
C ASP A 85 5.91 -3.52 -11.67
N VAL A 86 5.15 -2.47 -11.41
CA VAL A 86 4.78 -1.47 -12.42
C VAL A 86 4.98 -0.07 -11.88
N GLU A 87 5.35 0.86 -12.77
CA GLU A 87 5.52 2.27 -12.43
C GLU A 87 5.10 3.16 -13.60
N GLY A 88 4.95 4.45 -13.34
CA GLY A 88 4.64 5.45 -14.37
C GLY A 88 3.31 5.19 -15.07
N GLU A 89 3.32 5.25 -16.39
CA GLU A 89 2.11 5.09 -17.20
C GLU A 89 1.47 3.71 -17.08
N GLU A 90 2.27 2.67 -16.91
CA GLU A 90 1.74 1.31 -16.71
C GLU A 90 0.91 1.24 -15.43
N LYS A 91 1.39 1.88 -14.37
CA LYS A 91 0.66 1.93 -13.10
C LYS A 91 -0.64 2.73 -13.25
N LYS A 92 -0.63 3.84 -13.98
CA LYS A 92 -1.83 4.66 -14.20
C LYS A 92 -2.94 3.93 -14.94
N LYS A 93 -2.59 2.99 -15.81
CA LYS A 93 -3.54 2.20 -16.58
C LYS A 93 -4.05 0.97 -15.82
N LEU A 94 -3.47 0.66 -14.68
CA LEU A 94 -3.77 -0.53 -13.91
C LEU A 94 -5.12 -0.41 -13.21
N THR A 95 -5.92 -1.49 -13.24
CA THR A 95 -7.21 -1.56 -12.56
C THR A 95 -7.16 -2.58 -11.42
N LYS A 96 -8.09 -2.43 -10.47
CA LYS A 96 -8.26 -3.41 -9.39
C LYS A 96 -8.51 -4.80 -9.94
N GLN A 97 -9.33 -4.92 -10.99
CA GLN A 97 -9.64 -6.20 -11.62
C GLN A 97 -8.39 -6.87 -12.17
N GLN A 98 -7.51 -6.12 -12.82
CA GLN A 98 -6.24 -6.66 -13.33
C GLN A 98 -5.34 -7.18 -12.21
N LEU A 99 -5.30 -6.49 -11.07
CA LEU A 99 -4.55 -6.97 -9.90
C LEU A 99 -5.13 -8.27 -9.36
N MET A 100 -6.45 -8.35 -9.25
CA MET A 100 -7.13 -9.54 -8.77
C MET A 100 -6.91 -10.73 -9.69
N GLU A 101 -6.96 -10.51 -11.01
CA GLU A 101 -6.71 -11.53 -12.00
C GLU A 101 -5.27 -12.04 -11.93
N LYS A 102 -4.32 -11.13 -11.77
CA LYS A 102 -2.91 -11.49 -11.64
C LYS A 102 -2.66 -12.34 -10.39
N PHE A 103 -3.24 -11.93 -9.28
CA PHE A 103 -3.13 -12.68 -8.02
C PHE A 103 -3.77 -14.07 -8.15
N ALA A 104 -4.96 -14.16 -8.73
CA ALA A 104 -5.66 -15.43 -8.93
C ALA A 104 -4.88 -16.38 -9.84
N GLU A 105 -4.27 -15.86 -10.91
CA GLU A 105 -3.43 -16.63 -11.81
C GLU A 105 -2.25 -17.28 -11.07
N ILE A 106 -1.53 -16.50 -10.27
CA ILE A 106 -0.38 -16.98 -9.51
C ILE A 106 -0.81 -17.96 -8.41
N ALA A 107 -1.89 -17.65 -7.68
CA ALA A 107 -2.42 -18.53 -6.65
C ALA A 107 -2.91 -19.87 -7.24
N GLY A 108 -3.52 -19.82 -8.42
CA GLY A 108 -3.96 -21.03 -9.13
C GLY A 108 -2.78 -21.93 -9.51
N LYS A 109 -1.70 -21.37 -10.02
CA LYS A 109 -0.48 -22.12 -10.36
C LYS A 109 0.13 -22.77 -9.12
N GLN A 110 0.11 -22.10 -7.97
CA GLN A 110 0.62 -22.66 -6.73
C GLN A 110 -0.20 -23.86 -6.27
N VAL A 111 -1.54 -23.76 -6.31
CA VAL A 111 -2.43 -24.85 -5.94
C VAL A 111 -2.18 -26.08 -6.82
N GLU A 112 -2.00 -25.89 -8.14
CA GLU A 112 -1.69 -27.00 -9.05
C GLU A 112 -0.34 -27.63 -8.73
N SER A 113 0.69 -26.83 -8.45
CA SER A 113 2.00 -27.34 -8.04
C SER A 113 1.92 -28.15 -6.76
N ASP A 114 1.17 -27.68 -5.77
CA ASP A 114 0.96 -28.39 -4.51
C ASP A 114 0.24 -29.72 -4.72
N ARG A 115 -0.75 -29.76 -5.60
CA ARG A 115 -1.45 -31.00 -5.97
C ARG A 115 -0.50 -32.01 -6.58
N ILE A 116 0.37 -31.57 -7.49
CA ILE A 116 1.35 -32.44 -8.14
C ILE A 116 2.33 -33.00 -7.10
N LEU A 117 2.76 -32.18 -6.15
CA LEU A 117 3.69 -32.60 -5.10
C LEU A 117 3.06 -33.58 -4.10
N LEU A 118 1.74 -33.45 -3.86
CA LEU A 118 1.02 -34.31 -2.91
C LEU A 118 0.46 -35.58 -3.53
N SER A 119 0.44 -35.65 -4.83
CA SER A 119 -0.02 -36.83 -5.55
C SER A 119 1.14 -37.76 -5.90
#